data_b63a76d348cadf6e2d6a636c2201d25d
#
_entry.id   b63a76d348cadf6e2d6a636c2201d25d
#
_cell.length_a   1.000
_cell.length_b   1.000
_cell.length_c   1.000
_cell.angle_alpha   90.00
_cell.angle_beta   90.00
_cell.angle_gamma   90.00
#
_symmetry.space_group_name_H-M   'P 1'
#
loop_
_entity.id
_entity.type
_entity.pdbx_description
1 polymer ?
#
loop_
_entity_poly.entity_id
_entity_poly.type
_entity_poly.pdbx_seq_one_letter_code
_entity_poly.pdbx_strand_id
1 'polypeptide(L)'
;MTKLELKQALETILFVATNPLAPKQLAEIIGEVETKEIREMVAELNLSYEKSKRVFRIDPVADGLQMHTLPRSEERRVGKE
;
A
#
# COMPACT_ATOMS: atom_id res chain seq x y z
N MET A 1 2.39 -5.20 18.40
CA MET A 1 1.68 -5.40 17.13
C MET A 1 2.49 -6.31 16.23
N THR A 2 1.85 -7.32 15.67
CA THR A 2 2.55 -8.25 14.79
C THR A 2 2.68 -7.66 13.40
N LYS A 3 3.54 -8.27 12.58
CA LYS A 3 3.69 -7.81 11.21
C LYS A 3 2.38 -7.91 10.45
N LEU A 4 1.64 -8.99 10.67
CA LEU A 4 0.37 -9.18 9.99
C LEU A 4 -0.62 -8.08 10.35
N GLU A 5 -0.68 -7.76 11.63
CA GLU A 5 -1.57 -6.70 12.09
C GLU A 5 -1.18 -5.36 11.49
N LEU A 6 0.12 -5.10 11.41
CA LEU A 6 0.60 -3.86 10.84
C LEU A 6 0.27 -3.79 9.35
N LYS A 7 0.45 -4.89 8.63
CA LYS A 7 0.09 -4.92 7.22
C LYS A 7 -1.39 -4.65 7.01
N GLN A 8 -2.22 -5.27 7.83
CA GLN A 8 -3.67 -5.10 7.71
C GLN A 8 -4.07 -3.67 8.03
N ALA A 9 -3.45 -3.09 9.05
CA ALA A 9 -3.75 -1.71 9.41
C ALA A 9 -3.37 -0.75 8.30
N LEU A 10 -2.18 -0.93 7.73
CA LEU A 10 -1.73 -0.08 6.64
C LEU A 10 -2.62 -0.22 5.42
N GLU A 11 -2.97 -1.45 5.09
CA GLU A 11 -3.82 -1.69 3.93
C GLU A 11 -5.17 -1.01 4.11
N THR A 12 -5.78 -1.17 5.27
CA THR A 12 -7.07 -0.58 5.54
C THR A 12 -7.02 0.94 5.51
N ILE A 13 -6.04 1.52 6.18
CA ILE A 13 -5.93 2.97 6.26
C ILE A 13 -5.71 3.56 4.86
N LEU A 14 -4.80 2.98 4.10
CA LEU A 14 -4.50 3.50 2.78
C LEU A 14 -5.64 3.27 1.80
N PHE A 15 -6.38 2.19 2.00
CA PHE A 15 -7.50 1.90 1.12
C PHE A 15 -8.60 2.95 1.25
N VAL A 16 -8.86 3.43 2.47
CA VAL A 16 -9.92 4.41 2.66
C VAL A 16 -9.42 5.85 2.58
N ALA A 17 -8.12 6.05 2.52
CA ALA A 17 -7.55 7.39 2.48
C ALA A 17 -7.84 8.05 1.12
N THR A 18 -8.28 9.28 1.16
CA THR A 18 -8.53 10.03 -0.07
C THR A 18 -7.34 10.88 -0.46
N ASN A 19 -6.41 11.09 0.46
CA ASN A 19 -5.21 11.87 0.21
C ASN A 19 -3.98 11.07 0.58
N PRO A 20 -2.83 11.36 -0.03
CA PRO A 20 -1.60 10.66 0.36
C PRO A 20 -1.27 10.88 1.82
N LEU A 21 -0.78 9.85 2.47
CA LEU A 21 -0.38 9.93 3.88
C LEU A 21 1.11 9.63 3.99
N ALA A 22 1.82 10.52 4.66
CA ALA A 22 3.25 10.33 4.86
C ALA A 22 3.49 9.17 5.83
N PRO A 23 4.62 8.46 5.72
CA PRO A 23 4.91 7.39 6.67
C PRO A 23 4.85 7.85 8.12
N LYS A 24 5.27 9.08 8.38
CA LYS A 24 5.19 9.61 9.72
C LYS A 24 3.75 9.71 10.21
N GLN A 25 2.85 10.15 9.33
CA GLN A 25 1.44 10.23 9.67
C GLN A 25 0.87 8.85 9.94
N LEU A 26 1.24 7.88 9.13
CA LEU A 26 0.77 6.52 9.32
C LEU A 26 1.27 5.97 10.66
N ALA A 27 2.51 6.24 10.99
CA ALA A 27 3.07 5.80 12.26
C ALA A 27 2.31 6.41 13.43
N GLU A 28 1.91 7.67 13.30
CA GLU A 28 1.16 8.34 14.35
C GLU A 28 -0.25 7.77 14.48
N ILE A 29 -0.87 7.48 13.37
CA ILE A 29 -2.24 6.93 13.38
C ILE A 29 -2.25 5.54 14.00
N ILE A 30 -1.31 4.70 13.60
CA ILE A 30 -1.25 3.33 14.11
C ILE A 30 -0.73 3.30 15.53
N GLY A 31 0.26 4.11 15.81
CA GLY A 31 0.92 4.08 17.11
C GLY A 31 1.88 2.90 17.21
N GLU A 32 2.79 2.93 18.14
CA GLU A 32 3.67 1.80 18.43
C GLU A 32 4.51 1.30 17.27
N VAL A 33 4.66 2.10 16.21
CA VAL A 33 5.50 1.73 15.09
C VAL A 33 6.32 2.91 14.66
N GLU A 34 7.44 2.63 14.01
CA GLU A 34 8.33 3.67 13.52
C GLU A 34 8.16 3.83 12.02
N THR A 35 8.57 4.99 11.53
CA THR A 35 8.49 5.28 10.10
C THR A 35 9.21 4.22 9.28
N LYS A 36 10.33 3.73 9.79
CA LYS A 36 11.09 2.70 9.10
C LYS A 36 10.26 1.44 8.90
N GLU A 37 9.53 1.05 9.93
CA GLU A 37 8.68 -0.13 9.85
C GLU A 37 7.56 0.06 8.83
N ILE A 38 7.01 1.27 8.77
CA ILE A 38 5.98 1.58 7.79
C ILE A 38 6.51 1.37 6.38
N ARG A 39 7.69 1.87 6.10
CA ARG A 39 8.27 1.74 4.77
C ARG A 39 8.55 0.30 4.42
N GLU A 40 9.03 -0.47 5.38
CA GLU A 40 9.31 -1.88 5.14
C GLU A 40 8.03 -2.65 4.86
N MET A 41 6.98 -2.36 5.60
CA MET A 41 5.72 -3.04 5.39
C MET A 41 5.09 -2.68 4.05
N VAL A 42 5.23 -1.43 3.64
CA VAL A 42 4.72 -1.01 2.34
C VAL A 42 5.42 -1.78 1.23
N ALA A 43 6.73 -1.96 1.35
CA ALA A 43 7.47 -2.73 0.36
C ALA A 43 7.00 -4.18 0.33
N GLU A 44 6.76 -4.76 1.50
CA GLU A 44 6.26 -6.12 1.56
C GLU A 44 4.87 -6.26 0.98
N LEU A 45 4.00 -5.27 1.25
CA LEU A 45 2.66 -5.29 0.70
C LEU A 45 2.69 -5.23 -0.82
N ASN A 46 3.54 -4.37 -1.38
CA ASN A 46 3.65 -4.27 -2.83
C ASN A 46 4.15 -5.57 -3.43
N LEU A 47 5.09 -6.22 -2.79
CA LEU A 47 5.57 -7.52 -3.25
C LEU A 47 4.45 -8.55 -3.22
N SER A 48 3.66 -8.53 -2.16
CA SER A 48 2.56 -9.45 -2.01
C SER A 48 1.51 -9.23 -3.09
N TYR A 49 1.20 -7.97 -3.38
CA TYR A 49 0.24 -7.64 -4.43
C TYR A 49 0.74 -8.12 -5.78
N GLU A 50 2.01 -7.94 -6.04
CA GLU A 50 2.59 -8.35 -7.30
C GLU A 50 2.54 -9.88 -7.45
N LYS A 51 2.90 -10.60 -6.39
CA LYS A 51 2.89 -12.05 -6.43
C LYS A 51 1.49 -12.61 -6.57
N SER A 52 0.52 -11.95 -5.95
CA SER A 52 -0.86 -12.40 -5.99
C SER A 52 -1.60 -11.86 -7.20
N LYS A 53 -0.93 -11.09 -8.05
CA LYS A 53 -1.54 -10.47 -9.21
C LYS A 53 -2.73 -9.61 -8.84
N ARG A 54 -2.62 -8.94 -7.70
CA ARG A 54 -3.67 -8.05 -7.29
C ARG A 54 -3.57 -6.75 -8.07
N VAL A 55 -4.67 -6.02 -8.09
CA VAL A 55 -4.75 -4.78 -8.85
C VAL A 55 -4.40 -3.56 -8.01
N PHE A 56 -3.90 -3.77 -6.81
CA PHE A 56 -3.55 -2.67 -5.92
C PHE A 56 -2.07 -2.39 -5.95
N ARG A 57 -1.73 -1.15 -5.65
CA ARG A 57 -0.33 -0.78 -5.49
C ARG A 57 -0.25 0.43 -4.58
N ILE A 58 0.76 0.47 -3.73
CA ILE A 58 1.01 1.61 -2.85
C ILE A 58 2.21 2.33 -3.40
N ASP A 59 2.01 3.56 -3.86
CA ASP A 59 3.08 4.36 -4.45
C ASP A 59 3.31 5.65 -3.70
N PRO A 60 4.54 6.16 -3.73
CA PRO A 60 4.81 7.48 -3.16
C PRO A 60 4.20 8.54 -4.08
N VAL A 61 3.40 9.42 -3.49
CA VAL A 61 2.76 10.50 -4.23
C VAL A 61 2.99 11.76 -3.43
N ALA A 62 3.63 12.74 -4.05
CA ALA A 62 4.02 13.97 -3.34
C ALA A 62 4.85 13.57 -2.13
N ASP A 63 4.43 13.95 -0.94
CA ASP A 63 5.19 13.63 0.27
C ASP A 63 4.58 12.47 1.04
N GLY A 64 3.70 11.71 0.43
CA GLY A 64 3.01 10.65 1.13
C GLY A 64 2.93 9.37 0.34
N LEU A 65 2.18 8.42 0.88
CA LEU A 65 1.92 7.14 0.24
C LEU A 65 0.43 7.07 -0.06
N GLN A 66 0.10 6.52 -1.19
CA GLN A 66 -1.30 6.37 -1.57
C GLN A 66 -1.51 5.06 -2.28
N MET A 67 -2.58 4.36 -1.91
CA MET A 67 -2.95 3.13 -2.58
C MET A 67 -3.85 3.46 -3.75
N HIS A 68 -3.61 2.81 -4.87
CA HIS A 68 -4.47 3.00 -6.02
C HIS A 68 -4.58 1.69 -6.77
N THR A 69 -5.55 1.61 -7.65
CA THR A 69 -5.74 0.41 -8.43
C THR A 69 -5.01 0.53 -9.74
N LEU A 70 -4.47 -0.60 -10.20
CA LEU A 70 -3.81 -0.64 -11.47
C LEU A 70 -4.86 -0.85 -12.56
N PRO A 71 -4.61 -0.31 -13.75
CA PRO A 71 -5.57 -0.46 -14.85
C PRO A 71 -5.51 -1.86 -15.43
N ARG A 72 -6.34 -2.73 -14.86
CA ARG A 72 -6.34 -4.09 -15.26
C ARG A 72 -6.78 -4.35 -16.65
N SER A 73 -7.64 -3.53 -17.16
CA SER A 73 -8.18 -3.77 -18.46
C SER A 73 -7.09 -3.83 -19.52
N GLU A 74 -6.00 -3.19 -19.25
CA GLU A 74 -4.95 -3.22 -20.20
C GLU A 74 -4.26 -4.52 -20.27
N GLU A 75 -4.36 -5.27 -19.22
CA GLU A 75 -3.70 -6.52 -19.25
C GLU A 75 -4.41 -7.49 -20.07
N ARG A 76 -5.68 -7.31 -20.11
CA ARG A 76 -6.42 -8.19 -20.78
C ARG A 76 -6.34 -8.04 -22.10
N ARG A 77 -6.20 -7.10 -22.42
CA ARG A 77 -6.18 -6.90 -23.65
C ARG A 77 -5.19 -7.25 -24.29
N VAL A 78 -4.83 -7.42 -23.80
CA VAL A 78 -3.87 -7.70 -24.22
C VAL A 78 -3.78 -8.77 -24.71
N GLY A 79 -4.10 -9.11 -24.83
CA GLY A 79 -4.12 -9.82 -25.19
C GLY A 79 -4.49 -10.33 -25.80
N LYS A 80 -4.81 -10.17 -25.98
CA LYS A 80 -5.13 -10.44 -26.54
C LYS A 80 -5.32 -10.53 -27.13
N GLU A 81 -5.43 -10.45 -27.30
CA GLU A 81 -5.51 -10.26 -27.89
C GLU A 81 -5.33 -10.38 -28.33
#